data_8f450debce7bc50b523bc6841fd6c036
#
_entry.id   8f450debce7bc50b523bc6841fd6c036
#
_cell.length_a   1.000
_cell.length_b   1.000
_cell.length_c   1.000
_cell.angle_alpha   90.00
_cell.angle_beta   90.00
_cell.angle_gamma   90.00
#
_symmetry.space_group_name_H-M   'P 1'
#
loop_
_entity.id
_entity.type
_entity.pdbx_description
1 polymer ?
#
loop_
_entity_poly.entity_id
_entity_poly.type
_entity_poly.pdbx_seq_one_letter_code
_entity_poly.pdbx_strand_id
1 'polypeptide(L)'
;MQTIKDAAAEFLAGKRVAVTGVSRHPKDHGSTVVYQRLRQRGYSVFAVNPNADQVEGDGCYRDLTSIPGGVDWVVIGTRPETADAIMRECADLDITRVWMHRGPGAGSVSHSAAEYGRQHGITVIEGGCPCMFGPTADPGHKVMRLVLTMSGNVPRRV
;
A
#
# COMPACT_ATOMS: atom_id res chain seq x y z
N MET A 1 -9.87 16.78 9.19
CA MET A 1 -9.45 15.37 9.34
C MET A 1 -10.37 14.49 8.48
N GLN A 2 -9.81 13.84 7.51
CA GLN A 2 -10.52 13.06 6.50
C GLN A 2 -10.93 11.68 7.06
N THR A 3 -12.09 11.15 6.63
CA THR A 3 -12.43 9.77 6.98
C THR A 3 -11.60 8.77 6.18
N ILE A 4 -11.40 7.56 6.70
CA ILE A 4 -10.69 6.51 5.98
C ILE A 4 -11.36 6.18 4.64
N LYS A 5 -12.67 6.25 4.55
CA LYS A 5 -13.41 5.98 3.31
C LYS A 5 -13.13 7.03 2.24
N ASP A 6 -13.09 8.30 2.62
CA ASP A 6 -12.82 9.40 1.70
C ASP A 6 -11.38 9.34 1.21
N ALA A 7 -10.42 9.13 2.13
CA ALA A 7 -9.02 8.94 1.78
C ALA A 7 -8.84 7.73 0.85
N ALA A 8 -9.42 6.59 1.18
CA ALA A 8 -9.35 5.39 0.33
C ALA A 8 -9.92 5.64 -1.07
N ALA A 9 -11.01 6.40 -1.19
CA ALA A 9 -11.60 6.75 -2.48
C ALA A 9 -10.63 7.60 -3.33
N GLU A 10 -9.94 8.55 -2.72
CA GLU A 10 -8.92 9.36 -3.41
C GLU A 10 -7.72 8.53 -3.86
N PHE A 11 -7.23 7.62 -3.02
CA PHE A 11 -6.16 6.69 -3.38
C PHE A 11 -6.58 5.82 -4.57
N LEU A 12 -7.75 5.19 -4.48
CA LEU A 12 -8.26 4.28 -5.48
C LEU A 12 -8.67 4.97 -6.81
N ALA A 13 -8.78 6.28 -6.84
CA ALA A 13 -8.96 7.04 -8.07
C ALA A 13 -7.68 7.08 -8.91
N GLY A 14 -6.50 7.07 -8.29
CA GLY A 14 -5.22 6.96 -8.97
C GLY A 14 -4.99 5.55 -9.53
N LYS A 15 -4.66 5.44 -10.82
CA LYS A 15 -4.59 4.14 -11.52
C LYS A 15 -3.20 3.53 -11.55
N ARG A 16 -2.16 4.31 -11.29
CA ARG A 16 -0.78 3.83 -11.24
C ARG A 16 -0.36 3.68 -9.79
N VAL A 17 -0.09 2.46 -9.37
CA VAL A 17 0.23 2.15 -7.97
C VAL A 17 1.46 1.25 -7.86
N ALA A 18 2.39 1.61 -6.98
CA ALA A 18 3.48 0.74 -6.60
C ALA A 18 3.12 -0.05 -5.34
N VAL A 19 3.45 -1.32 -5.31
CA VAL A 19 3.31 -2.19 -4.14
C VAL A 19 4.68 -2.70 -3.76
N THR A 20 5.17 -2.30 -2.59
CA THR A 20 6.46 -2.77 -2.05
C THR A 20 6.28 -4.06 -1.26
N GLY A 21 7.31 -4.89 -1.20
CA GLY A 21 7.28 -6.14 -0.45
C GLY A 21 6.52 -7.28 -1.11
N VAL A 22 6.22 -7.18 -2.42
CA VAL A 22 5.63 -8.30 -3.17
C VAL A 22 6.63 -9.44 -3.20
N SER A 23 6.21 -10.62 -2.74
CA SER A 23 7.10 -11.76 -2.55
C SER A 23 7.25 -12.59 -3.83
N ARG A 24 8.44 -13.17 -4.01
CA ARG A 24 8.68 -14.25 -4.95
C ARG A 24 7.96 -15.55 -4.55
N HIS A 25 7.56 -15.65 -3.30
CA HIS A 25 6.85 -16.80 -2.73
C HIS A 25 5.42 -16.39 -2.39
N PRO A 26 4.43 -16.70 -3.26
CA PRO A 26 3.07 -16.15 -3.18
C PRO A 26 2.31 -16.45 -1.89
N LYS A 27 2.73 -17.49 -1.15
CA LYS A 27 2.01 -17.95 0.04
C LYS A 27 2.25 -17.11 1.30
N ASP A 28 3.21 -16.17 1.26
CA ASP A 28 3.76 -15.64 2.50
C ASP A 28 3.38 -14.19 2.83
N HIS A 29 2.74 -13.41 1.93
CA HIS A 29 2.58 -11.98 2.19
C HIS A 29 1.28 -11.38 1.67
N GLY A 30 0.65 -10.55 2.53
CA GLY A 30 -0.51 -9.75 2.19
C GLY A 30 -0.30 -8.79 1.03
N SER A 31 0.93 -8.29 0.83
CA SER A 31 1.32 -7.45 -0.30
C SER A 31 1.11 -8.13 -1.65
N THR A 32 1.39 -9.43 -1.74
CA THR A 32 1.16 -10.19 -2.97
C THR A 32 -0.34 -10.24 -3.31
N VAL A 33 -1.19 -10.41 -2.32
CA VAL A 33 -2.65 -10.37 -2.51
C VAL A 33 -3.10 -8.98 -2.96
N VAL A 34 -2.57 -7.91 -2.38
CA VAL A 34 -2.85 -6.53 -2.79
C VAL A 34 -2.45 -6.32 -4.24
N TYR A 35 -1.25 -6.74 -4.62
CA TYR A 35 -0.75 -6.67 -5.99
C TYR A 35 -1.68 -7.36 -6.97
N GLN A 36 -2.01 -8.62 -6.71
CA GLN A 36 -2.91 -9.43 -7.56
C GLN A 36 -4.29 -8.80 -7.70
N ARG A 37 -4.89 -8.35 -6.60
CA ARG A 37 -6.24 -7.78 -6.59
C ARG A 37 -6.32 -6.45 -7.33
N LEU A 38 -5.37 -5.56 -7.12
CA LEU A 38 -5.33 -4.29 -7.84
C LEU A 38 -5.14 -4.52 -9.34
N ARG A 39 -4.25 -5.45 -9.73
CA ARG A 39 -4.08 -5.85 -11.13
C ARG A 39 -5.39 -6.37 -11.74
N GLN A 40 -6.10 -7.26 -11.04
CA GLN A 40 -7.39 -7.79 -11.48
C GLN A 40 -8.47 -6.71 -11.64
N ARG A 41 -8.38 -5.63 -10.87
CA ARG A 41 -9.30 -4.48 -10.94
C ARG A 41 -8.93 -3.45 -12.01
N GLY A 42 -7.92 -3.71 -12.82
CA GLY A 42 -7.52 -2.86 -13.94
C GLY A 42 -6.56 -1.73 -13.59
N TYR A 43 -5.91 -1.79 -12.42
CA TYR A 43 -4.83 -0.85 -12.08
C TYR A 43 -3.54 -1.20 -12.81
N SER A 44 -2.75 -0.18 -13.15
CA SER A 44 -1.35 -0.35 -13.54
C SER A 44 -0.52 -0.51 -12.26
N VAL A 45 -0.24 -1.76 -11.90
CA VAL A 45 0.44 -2.08 -10.65
C VAL A 45 1.90 -2.40 -10.91
N PHE A 46 2.78 -1.80 -10.11
CA PHE A 46 4.23 -1.96 -10.20
C PHE A 46 4.74 -2.62 -8.93
N ALA A 47 5.24 -3.85 -9.04
CA ALA A 47 5.86 -4.54 -7.92
C ALA A 47 7.25 -3.98 -7.64
N VAL A 48 7.55 -3.71 -6.38
CA VAL A 48 8.85 -3.25 -5.92
C VAL A 48 9.44 -4.24 -4.94
N ASN A 49 10.58 -4.83 -5.31
CA ASN A 49 11.35 -5.73 -4.46
C ASN A 49 12.82 -5.70 -4.92
N PRO A 50 13.77 -5.23 -4.07
CA PRO A 50 15.18 -5.14 -4.45
C PRO A 50 15.85 -6.49 -4.67
N ASN A 51 15.21 -7.58 -4.26
CA ASN A 51 15.75 -8.95 -4.31
C ASN A 51 15.11 -9.82 -5.40
N ALA A 52 14.32 -9.23 -6.29
CA ALA A 52 13.63 -9.97 -7.35
C ALA A 52 13.64 -9.20 -8.67
N ASP A 53 13.80 -9.91 -9.77
CA ASP A 53 13.67 -9.35 -11.12
C ASP A 53 12.24 -9.55 -11.67
N GLN A 54 11.54 -10.57 -11.18
CA GLN A 54 10.17 -10.88 -11.54
C GLN A 54 9.38 -11.36 -10.30
N VAL A 55 8.11 -10.97 -10.24
CA VAL A 55 7.12 -11.46 -9.28
C VAL A 55 5.79 -11.63 -9.98
N GLU A 56 5.07 -12.70 -9.65
CA GLU A 56 3.74 -12.97 -10.24
C GLU A 56 3.70 -12.96 -11.79
N GLY A 57 4.80 -13.31 -12.44
CA GLY A 57 4.95 -13.31 -13.89
C GLY A 57 5.23 -11.95 -14.52
N ASP A 58 5.28 -10.88 -13.72
CA ASP A 58 5.56 -9.52 -14.17
C ASP A 58 6.98 -9.07 -13.80
N GLY A 59 7.51 -8.10 -14.52
CA GLY A 59 8.76 -7.43 -14.17
C GLY A 59 8.65 -6.76 -12.80
N CYS A 60 9.73 -6.81 -12.02
CA CYS A 60 9.83 -6.22 -10.69
C CYS A 60 10.85 -5.10 -10.70
N TYR A 61 10.55 -4.01 -10.01
CA TYR A 61 11.44 -2.86 -9.86
C TYR A 61 12.20 -2.93 -8.55
N ARG A 62 13.45 -2.48 -8.55
CA ARG A 62 14.29 -2.50 -7.36
C ARG A 62 13.89 -1.44 -6.33
N ASP A 63 13.40 -0.31 -6.83
CA ASP A 63 12.99 0.86 -6.06
C ASP A 63 11.90 1.63 -6.81
N LEU A 64 11.33 2.65 -6.16
CA LEU A 64 10.29 3.49 -6.75
C LEU A 64 10.83 4.37 -7.89
N THR A 65 12.07 4.80 -7.76
CA THR A 65 12.74 5.67 -8.77
C THR A 65 12.85 4.97 -10.13
N SER A 66 12.99 3.66 -10.15
CA SER A 66 13.12 2.86 -11.37
C SER A 66 11.81 2.71 -12.17
N ILE A 67 10.66 3.07 -11.60
CA ILE A 67 9.36 2.91 -12.25
C ILE A 67 9.18 3.99 -13.32
N PRO A 68 9.04 3.63 -14.62
CA PRO A 68 8.88 4.63 -15.67
C PRO A 68 7.56 5.38 -15.54
N GLY A 69 7.61 6.72 -15.62
CA GLY A 69 6.43 7.57 -15.58
C GLY A 69 5.85 7.80 -14.18
N GLY A 70 6.48 7.29 -13.14
CA GLY A 70 6.04 7.47 -11.76
C GLY A 70 4.75 6.74 -11.39
N VAL A 71 4.25 6.97 -10.21
CA VAL A 71 3.01 6.37 -9.69
C VAL A 71 2.15 7.43 -8.99
N ASP A 72 0.84 7.16 -8.89
CA ASP A 72 -0.11 8.05 -8.22
C ASP A 72 -0.09 7.83 -6.70
N TRP A 73 0.18 6.62 -6.26
CA TRP A 73 0.26 6.25 -4.84
C TRP A 73 1.07 4.97 -4.63
N VAL A 74 1.45 4.74 -3.39
CA VAL A 74 2.31 3.61 -2.98
C VAL A 74 1.65 2.83 -1.86
N VAL A 75 1.69 1.50 -1.95
CA VAL A 75 1.40 0.59 -0.84
C VAL A 75 2.72 0.10 -0.26
N ILE A 76 2.96 0.39 1.01
CA ILE A 76 4.09 -0.19 1.75
C ILE A 76 3.64 -1.51 2.35
N GLY A 77 4.20 -2.60 1.84
CA GLY A 77 3.96 -3.97 2.30
C GLY A 77 5.21 -4.67 2.83
N THR A 78 6.28 -3.92 3.04
CA THR A 78 7.52 -4.38 3.66
C THR A 78 7.44 -4.38 5.19
N ARG A 79 8.49 -4.84 5.85
CA ARG A 79 8.58 -4.75 7.31
C ARG A 79 8.62 -3.30 7.77
N PRO A 80 8.11 -2.98 8.99
CA PRO A 80 8.10 -1.62 9.50
C PRO A 80 9.48 -0.93 9.50
N GLU A 81 10.55 -1.69 9.72
CA GLU A 81 11.92 -1.17 9.76
C GLU A 81 12.41 -0.59 8.42
N THR A 82 11.83 -1.04 7.30
CA THR A 82 12.17 -0.54 5.97
C THR A 82 11.22 0.55 5.48
N ALA A 83 10.13 0.80 6.18
CA ALA A 83 9.12 1.76 5.78
C ALA A 83 9.65 3.20 5.77
N ASP A 84 10.56 3.55 6.67
CA ASP A 84 11.17 4.89 6.73
C ASP A 84 11.93 5.23 5.44
N ALA A 85 12.71 4.28 4.90
CA ALA A 85 13.46 4.48 3.66
C ALA A 85 12.52 4.66 2.46
N ILE A 86 11.47 3.86 2.38
CA ILE A 86 10.48 3.94 1.31
C ILE A 86 9.70 5.28 1.40
N MET A 87 9.34 5.71 2.60
CA MET A 87 8.65 6.98 2.80
C MET A 87 9.50 8.18 2.37
N ARG A 88 10.80 8.15 2.64
CA ARG A 88 11.74 9.19 2.18
C ARG A 88 11.83 9.20 0.66
N GLU A 89 11.92 8.04 0.04
CA GLU A 89 11.90 7.93 -1.42
C GLU A 89 10.60 8.47 -2.02
N CYS A 90 9.45 8.23 -1.39
CA CYS A 90 8.19 8.83 -1.80
C CYS A 90 8.22 10.35 -1.75
N ALA A 91 8.78 10.94 -0.69
CA ALA A 91 8.92 12.38 -0.56
C ALA A 91 9.86 12.96 -1.64
N ASP A 92 10.99 12.30 -1.91
CA ASP A 92 11.94 12.72 -2.94
C ASP A 92 11.36 12.66 -4.37
N LEU A 93 10.37 11.80 -4.59
CA LEU A 93 9.67 11.63 -5.87
C LEU A 93 8.35 12.41 -5.97
N ASP A 94 8.04 13.28 -5.01
CA ASP A 94 6.78 14.04 -4.93
C ASP A 94 5.52 13.15 -4.93
N ILE A 95 5.63 11.93 -4.42
CA ILE A 95 4.49 11.04 -4.22
C ILE A 95 3.74 11.50 -2.98
N THR A 96 2.48 11.85 -3.14
CA THR A 96 1.68 12.50 -2.08
C THR A 96 0.71 11.56 -1.36
N ARG A 97 0.69 10.26 -1.70
CA ARG A 97 -0.24 9.27 -1.12
C ARG A 97 0.47 7.96 -0.85
N VAL A 98 0.50 7.56 0.42
CA VAL A 98 1.13 6.31 0.87
C VAL A 98 0.21 5.54 1.79
N TRP A 99 0.01 4.27 1.51
CA TRP A 99 -0.77 3.34 2.32
C TRP A 99 0.15 2.30 2.98
N MET A 100 0.25 2.34 4.28
CA MET A 100 0.96 1.30 5.05
C MET A 100 0.00 0.13 5.29
N HIS A 101 0.26 -0.99 4.62
CA HIS A 101 -0.61 -2.16 4.68
C HIS A 101 -0.56 -2.83 6.06
N ARG A 102 -1.73 -3.15 6.58
CA ARG A 102 -1.88 -4.01 7.76
C ARG A 102 -3.16 -4.83 7.64
N GLY A 103 -3.00 -6.15 7.64
CA GLY A 103 -4.08 -7.11 7.75
C GLY A 103 -4.18 -7.69 9.18
N PRO A 104 -4.50 -8.96 9.33
CA PRO A 104 -4.58 -9.63 10.65
C PRO A 104 -3.24 -9.74 11.39
N GLY A 105 -2.12 -9.66 10.68
CA GLY A 105 -0.77 -9.79 11.24
C GLY A 105 -0.13 -8.46 11.67
N ALA A 106 1.20 -8.48 11.82
CA ALA A 106 1.99 -7.33 12.27
C ALA A 106 1.95 -6.15 11.29
N GLY A 107 1.87 -6.42 9.98
CA GLY A 107 1.76 -5.39 8.94
C GLY A 107 3.05 -4.60 8.72
N SER A 108 2.88 -3.45 8.07
CA SER A 108 3.97 -2.57 7.62
C SER A 108 3.89 -1.18 8.25
N VAL A 109 3.09 -1.01 9.28
CA VAL A 109 2.87 0.29 9.93
C VAL A 109 4.09 0.70 10.74
N SER A 110 4.63 1.87 10.42
CA SER A 110 5.68 2.57 11.14
C SER A 110 5.20 3.99 11.44
N HIS A 111 5.02 4.30 12.72
CA HIS A 111 4.55 5.64 13.12
C HIS A 111 5.58 6.73 12.80
N SER A 112 6.88 6.44 12.90
CA SER A 112 7.93 7.38 12.53
C SER A 112 7.93 7.70 11.04
N ALA A 113 7.75 6.68 10.19
CA ALA A 113 7.62 6.88 8.75
C ALA A 113 6.35 7.68 8.41
N ALA A 114 5.23 7.39 9.06
CA ALA A 114 3.98 8.12 8.85
C ALA A 114 4.10 9.59 9.24
N GLU A 115 4.71 9.87 10.36
CA GLU A 115 4.95 11.24 10.82
C GLU A 115 5.86 12.01 9.84
N TYR A 116 6.96 11.38 9.41
CA TYR A 116 7.83 11.95 8.39
C TYR A 116 7.05 12.26 7.11
N GLY A 117 6.23 11.33 6.64
CA GLY A 117 5.41 11.52 5.44
C GLY A 117 4.47 12.71 5.56
N ARG A 118 3.75 12.83 6.67
CA ARG A 118 2.84 13.96 6.94
C ARG A 118 3.56 15.30 6.98
N GLN A 119 4.75 15.35 7.59
CA GLN A 119 5.58 16.56 7.62
C GLN A 119 6.05 16.99 6.22
N HIS A 120 6.09 16.05 5.26
CA HIS A 120 6.46 16.31 3.86
C HIS A 120 5.25 16.36 2.91
N GLY A 121 4.04 16.57 3.43
CA GLY A 121 2.83 16.76 2.64
C GLY A 121 2.25 15.47 2.06
N ILE A 122 2.63 14.30 2.57
CA ILE A 122 2.10 13.01 2.15
C ILE A 122 0.88 12.65 3.00
N THR A 123 -0.23 12.31 2.34
CA THR A 123 -1.37 11.69 3.01
C THR A 123 -1.04 10.23 3.29
N VAL A 124 -1.02 9.86 4.56
CA VAL A 124 -0.63 8.50 4.98
C VAL A 124 -1.80 7.77 5.62
N ILE A 125 -2.12 6.59 5.10
CA ILE A 125 -3.06 5.64 5.72
C ILE A 125 -2.25 4.61 6.50
N GLU A 126 -2.41 4.56 7.81
CA GLU A 126 -1.71 3.66 8.71
C GLU A 126 -2.57 2.44 9.06
N GLY A 127 -2.53 1.43 8.22
CA GLY A 127 -3.24 0.17 8.47
C GLY A 127 -4.37 -0.11 7.49
N GLY A 128 -4.96 -1.28 7.64
CA GLY A 128 -5.94 -1.78 6.69
C GLY A 128 -5.32 -2.21 5.36
N CYS A 129 -6.19 -2.56 4.44
CA CYS A 129 -5.83 -3.04 3.11
C CYS A 129 -6.64 -2.29 2.05
N PRO A 130 -6.02 -1.84 0.95
CA PRO A 130 -6.76 -1.22 -0.16
C PRO A 130 -7.91 -2.09 -0.70
N CYS A 131 -7.76 -3.40 -0.63
CA CYS A 131 -8.77 -4.36 -1.09
C CYS A 131 -10.06 -4.35 -0.25
N MET A 132 -10.05 -3.75 0.93
CA MET A 132 -11.22 -3.61 1.81
C MET A 132 -12.17 -2.48 1.38
N PHE A 133 -11.74 -1.65 0.43
CA PHE A 133 -12.45 -0.44 0.02
C PHE A 133 -12.78 -0.46 -1.46
N GLY A 134 -13.68 0.46 -1.87
CA GLY A 134 -14.11 0.61 -3.24
C GLY A 134 -15.28 -0.29 -3.63
N PRO A 135 -15.90 -0.03 -4.80
CA PRO A 135 -17.09 -0.74 -5.25
C PRO A 135 -16.84 -2.21 -5.58
N THR A 136 -15.59 -2.58 -5.83
CA THR A 136 -15.18 -3.95 -6.20
C THR A 136 -14.62 -4.75 -5.03
N ALA A 137 -14.69 -4.22 -3.80
CA ALA A 137 -14.28 -4.95 -2.61
C ALA A 137 -15.15 -6.20 -2.43
N ASP A 138 -14.51 -7.37 -2.33
CA ASP A 138 -15.23 -8.62 -2.13
C ASP A 138 -15.85 -8.73 -0.72
N PRO A 139 -16.86 -9.62 -0.53
CA PRO A 139 -17.54 -9.76 0.77
C PRO A 139 -16.59 -10.12 1.91
N GLY A 140 -15.58 -10.96 1.67
CA GLY A 140 -14.59 -11.36 2.68
C GLY A 140 -13.78 -10.18 3.19
N HIS A 141 -13.30 -9.32 2.31
CA HIS A 141 -12.58 -8.10 2.68
C HIS A 141 -13.47 -7.06 3.38
N LYS A 142 -14.77 -6.99 3.03
CA LYS A 142 -15.74 -6.11 3.73
C LYS A 142 -15.94 -6.55 5.17
N VAL A 143 -16.11 -7.86 5.42
CA VAL A 143 -16.22 -8.42 6.77
C VAL A 143 -14.91 -8.23 7.54
N MET A 144 -13.77 -8.53 6.92
CA MET A 144 -12.45 -8.32 7.52
C MET A 144 -12.24 -6.85 7.92
N ARG A 145 -12.65 -5.90 7.07
CA ARG A 145 -12.61 -4.47 7.41
C ARG A 145 -13.38 -4.17 8.70
N LEU A 146 -14.59 -4.71 8.84
CA LEU A 146 -15.40 -4.50 10.04
C LEU A 146 -14.69 -5.01 11.30
N VAL A 147 -14.22 -6.24 11.27
CA VAL A 147 -13.52 -6.87 12.40
C VAL A 147 -12.23 -6.11 12.75
N LEU A 148 -11.42 -5.77 11.76
CA LEU A 148 -10.14 -5.08 11.97
C LEU A 148 -10.31 -3.60 12.37
N THR A 149 -11.42 -2.96 11.99
CA THR A 149 -11.76 -1.63 12.49
C THR A 149 -12.08 -1.66 13.99
N MET A 150 -12.76 -2.72 14.43
CA MET A 150 -13.06 -2.91 15.85
C MET A 150 -11.79 -3.19 16.68
N SER A 151 -10.81 -3.88 16.12
CA SER A 151 -9.52 -4.17 16.77
C SER A 151 -8.47 -3.05 16.65
N GLY A 152 -8.78 -1.95 15.95
CA GLY A 152 -7.86 -0.83 15.75
C GLY A 152 -6.81 -1.02 14.65
N ASN A 153 -6.86 -2.11 13.90
CA ASN A 153 -5.91 -2.38 12.80
C ASN A 153 -6.28 -1.65 11.49
N VAL A 154 -7.51 -1.16 11.40
CA VAL A 154 -7.97 -0.27 10.33
C VAL A 154 -8.27 1.08 10.95
N PRO A 155 -7.62 2.17 10.53
CA PRO A 155 -7.88 3.49 11.08
C PRO A 155 -9.27 3.96 10.69
N ARG A 156 -9.88 4.80 11.52
CA ARG A 156 -11.17 5.45 11.22
C ARG A 156 -10.99 6.76 10.47
N ARG A 157 -9.86 7.41 10.68
CA ARG A 157 -9.48 8.72 10.10
C ARG A 157 -8.02 8.73 9.69
N VAL A 158 -7.68 9.65 8.81
CA VAL A 158 -6.35 9.87 8.24
C VAL A 158 -5.89 11.27 8.56
#